data_447590ea16c3d805ebf7166d0fb6f02d
#
_entry.id   447590ea16c3d805ebf7166d0fb6f02d
#
_cell.length_a   1.000
_cell.length_b   1.000
_cell.length_c   1.000
_cell.angle_alpha   90.00
_cell.angle_beta   90.00
_cell.angle_gamma   90.00
#
_symmetry.space_group_name_H-M   'P 1'
#
loop_
_entity.id
_entity.type
_entity.pdbx_description
1 polymer ?
#
loop_
_entity_poly.entity_id
_entity_poly.type
_entity_poly.pdbx_seq_one_letter_code
_entity_poly.pdbx_strand_id
1 'polypeptide(L)'
;MSASGETRNMAVFCDFENVALGVRDAKYDKFDIAKVLERLLLKGSIVVKKAYCDWERYKEFKAVMHEAAFELIEIPHVRQSGKNSADIRMVVDALDLCYTKSHVDTFVIVSGDSDFSPLVSKLRENNKEVIGVGVKQSSSDLLVNNCDEFIYYDDLVREKEGAKRARRKPTKSRQSVASKAAAGPGPAPEPESDEPESEDKTQQAVDLVVGTFEALLAERGEGDKIWGSMIKQALKRRKPGFNETYYGFKSFNSLLEEAKLRGLLDLERDDKSGGFIVRGASHEPELAD
;
A
#
# COMPACT_ATOMS: atom_id res chain seq x y z
N MET A 1 -22.24 -17.69 -14.84
CA MET A 1 -22.40 -16.25 -15.13
C MET A 1 -21.10 -15.60 -14.71
N SER A 2 -20.28 -15.19 -15.69
CA SER A 2 -19.00 -14.53 -15.45
C SER A 2 -19.28 -13.18 -14.81
N ALA A 3 -18.76 -12.93 -13.60
CA ALA A 3 -18.71 -11.61 -13.05
C ALA A 3 -17.86 -10.75 -13.98
N SER A 4 -18.51 -9.94 -14.81
CA SER A 4 -17.87 -8.85 -15.52
C SER A 4 -17.27 -7.96 -14.42
N GLY A 5 -15.95 -7.98 -14.28
CA GLY A 5 -15.25 -7.07 -13.37
C GLY A 5 -15.58 -5.64 -13.81
N GLU A 6 -16.50 -4.99 -13.09
CA GLU A 6 -16.78 -3.58 -13.30
C GLU A 6 -15.46 -2.83 -13.12
N THR A 7 -15.02 -2.17 -14.17
CA THR A 7 -13.81 -1.35 -14.14
C THR A 7 -14.10 -0.17 -13.23
N ARG A 8 -13.41 -0.07 -12.09
CA ARG A 8 -13.55 1.04 -11.14
C ARG A 8 -13.15 2.35 -11.81
N ASN A 9 -13.99 3.38 -11.66
CA ASN A 9 -13.72 4.73 -12.10
C ASN A 9 -13.26 5.58 -10.91
N MET A 10 -12.00 5.98 -10.93
CA MET A 10 -11.37 6.68 -9.81
C MET A 10 -11.26 8.18 -10.07
N ALA A 11 -11.50 8.97 -9.02
CA ALA A 11 -11.15 10.38 -8.96
C ALA A 11 -10.02 10.60 -7.95
N VAL A 12 -8.94 11.24 -8.39
CA VAL A 12 -7.74 11.51 -7.56
C VAL A 12 -7.72 12.97 -7.15
N PHE A 13 -7.68 13.22 -5.85
CA PHE A 13 -7.55 14.51 -5.21
C PHE A 13 -6.24 14.55 -4.43
N CYS A 14 -5.35 15.46 -4.79
CA CYS A 14 -4.00 15.53 -4.23
C CYS A 14 -3.80 16.85 -3.48
N ASP A 15 -3.63 16.76 -2.18
CA ASP A 15 -3.07 17.82 -1.34
C ASP A 15 -1.54 17.77 -1.54
N PHE A 16 -1.09 18.54 -2.55
CA PHE A 16 0.29 18.44 -3.01
C PHE A 16 1.30 18.92 -1.97
N GLU A 17 0.97 19.99 -1.24
CA GLU A 17 1.88 20.55 -0.23
C GLU A 17 2.15 19.54 0.89
N ASN A 18 1.12 18.90 1.42
CA ASN A 18 1.25 17.89 2.48
C ASN A 18 2.17 16.73 2.04
N VAL A 19 1.92 16.19 0.85
CA VAL A 19 2.69 15.03 0.36
C VAL A 19 4.12 15.42 0.00
N ALA A 20 4.35 16.58 -0.62
CA ALA A 20 5.69 17.06 -0.96
C ALA A 20 6.54 17.30 0.31
N LEU A 21 5.93 17.85 1.36
CA LEU A 21 6.57 18.02 2.67
C LEU A 21 6.88 16.66 3.30
N GLY A 22 5.92 15.73 3.33
CA GLY A 22 6.11 14.39 3.87
C GLY A 22 7.23 13.62 3.18
N VAL A 23 7.31 13.69 1.84
CA VAL A 23 8.39 13.05 1.04
C VAL A 23 9.76 13.64 1.39
N ARG A 24 9.84 14.98 1.52
CA ARG A 24 11.07 15.67 1.92
C ARG A 24 11.51 15.26 3.33
N ASP A 25 10.58 15.24 4.27
CA ASP A 25 10.86 14.93 5.68
C ASP A 25 11.25 13.45 5.86
N ALA A 26 10.73 12.56 5.02
CA ALA A 26 11.14 11.17 4.92
C ALA A 26 12.47 10.95 4.15
N LYS A 27 13.13 12.05 3.73
CA LYS A 27 14.43 12.05 3.03
C LYS A 27 14.41 11.34 1.67
N TYR A 28 13.28 11.29 0.99
CA TYR A 28 13.22 10.91 -0.42
C TYR A 28 13.57 12.12 -1.30
N ASP A 29 14.11 11.84 -2.49
CA ASP A 29 14.59 12.91 -3.40
C ASP A 29 13.47 13.89 -3.77
N LYS A 30 12.43 13.40 -4.45
CA LYS A 30 11.27 14.18 -4.89
C LYS A 30 10.02 13.31 -4.96
N PHE A 31 8.88 13.93 -4.72
CA PHE A 31 7.60 13.26 -4.96
C PHE A 31 7.44 12.94 -6.46
N ASP A 32 7.18 11.67 -6.75
CA ASP A 32 6.98 11.15 -8.11
C ASP A 32 5.54 10.64 -8.22
N ILE A 33 4.67 11.47 -8.76
CA ILE A 33 3.25 11.16 -8.95
C ILE A 33 3.03 9.95 -9.88
N ALA A 34 3.95 9.68 -10.81
CA ALA A 34 3.84 8.56 -11.73
C ALA A 34 3.81 7.22 -11.00
N LYS A 35 4.55 7.07 -9.88
CA LYS A 35 4.52 5.86 -9.05
C LYS A 35 3.14 5.62 -8.45
N VAL A 36 2.49 6.68 -7.99
CA VAL A 36 1.13 6.61 -7.43
C VAL A 36 0.14 6.22 -8.54
N LEU A 37 0.19 6.88 -9.69
CA LEU A 37 -0.70 6.59 -10.82
C LEU A 37 -0.52 5.17 -11.35
N GLU A 38 0.72 4.68 -11.52
CA GLU A 38 1.02 3.30 -11.92
C GLU A 38 0.33 2.29 -10.97
N ARG A 39 0.39 2.54 -9.66
CA ARG A 39 -0.26 1.66 -8.67
C ARG A 39 -1.78 1.71 -8.74
N LEU A 40 -2.35 2.90 -8.93
CA LEU A 40 -3.81 3.09 -9.04
C LEU A 40 -4.36 2.48 -10.32
N LEU A 41 -3.66 2.61 -11.45
CA LEU A 41 -4.08 2.03 -12.74
C LEU A 41 -4.19 0.50 -12.72
N LEU A 42 -3.52 -0.19 -11.78
CA LEU A 42 -3.73 -1.62 -11.55
C LEU A 42 -5.09 -1.94 -10.91
N LYS A 43 -5.80 -0.93 -10.39
CA LYS A 43 -7.07 -1.09 -9.67
C LYS A 43 -8.28 -0.67 -10.50
N GLY A 44 -8.07 0.23 -11.47
CA GLY A 44 -9.14 0.73 -12.33
C GLY A 44 -8.72 1.93 -13.18
N SER A 45 -9.69 2.57 -13.81
CA SER A 45 -9.47 3.74 -14.64
C SER A 45 -9.51 5.03 -13.82
N ILE A 46 -8.61 5.97 -14.10
CA ILE A 46 -8.59 7.28 -13.45
C ILE A 46 -9.25 8.28 -14.39
N VAL A 47 -10.42 8.81 -13.99
CA VAL A 47 -11.23 9.70 -14.81
C VAL A 47 -11.11 11.17 -14.42
N VAL A 48 -10.70 11.45 -13.17
CA VAL A 48 -10.48 12.81 -12.67
C VAL A 48 -9.15 12.86 -11.90
N LYS A 49 -8.36 13.91 -12.13
CA LYS A 49 -7.11 14.16 -11.41
C LYS A 49 -7.02 15.65 -11.09
N LYS A 50 -7.06 16.00 -9.80
CA LYS A 50 -6.95 17.38 -9.31
C LYS A 50 -5.87 17.48 -8.24
N ALA A 51 -5.09 18.55 -8.26
CA ALA A 51 -4.05 18.80 -7.28
C ALA A 51 -4.10 20.25 -6.78
N TYR A 52 -4.02 20.41 -5.48
CA TYR A 52 -4.25 21.66 -4.75
C TYR A 52 -2.96 22.07 -4.05
N CYS A 53 -2.46 23.24 -4.32
CA CYS A 53 -1.43 23.90 -3.52
C CYS A 53 -1.17 25.34 -4.01
N ASP A 54 -0.26 26.06 -3.35
CA ASP A 54 0.36 27.28 -3.88
C ASP A 54 1.43 26.88 -4.91
N TRP A 55 1.02 26.78 -6.18
CA TRP A 55 1.90 26.35 -7.28
C TRP A 55 3.04 27.32 -7.58
N GLU A 56 3.00 28.53 -7.06
CA GLU A 56 4.13 29.44 -7.16
C GLU A 56 5.32 28.99 -6.30
N ARG A 57 5.05 28.32 -5.18
CA ARG A 57 6.08 27.73 -4.30
C ARG A 57 6.61 26.39 -4.82
N TYR A 58 5.83 25.67 -5.64
CA TYR A 58 6.15 24.33 -6.15
C TYR A 58 6.27 24.31 -7.68
N LYS A 59 6.86 25.38 -8.27
CA LYS A 59 6.97 25.57 -9.75
C LYS A 59 7.63 24.39 -10.46
N GLU A 60 8.63 23.78 -9.83
CA GLU A 60 9.37 22.67 -10.40
C GLU A 60 8.53 21.40 -10.63
N PHE A 61 7.37 21.29 -9.98
CA PHE A 61 6.47 20.15 -10.14
C PHE A 61 5.36 20.40 -11.16
N LYS A 62 5.11 21.67 -11.57
CA LYS A 62 4.01 22.00 -12.50
C LYS A 62 4.09 21.16 -13.78
N ALA A 63 5.27 21.07 -14.41
CA ALA A 63 5.45 20.35 -15.67
C ALA A 63 5.08 18.86 -15.51
N VAL A 64 5.61 18.19 -14.50
CA VAL A 64 5.38 16.76 -14.24
C VAL A 64 3.90 16.49 -13.94
N MET A 65 3.24 17.37 -13.18
CA MET A 65 1.83 17.23 -12.87
C MET A 65 0.93 17.47 -14.09
N HIS A 66 1.29 18.41 -14.97
CA HIS A 66 0.60 18.60 -16.26
C HIS A 66 0.81 17.42 -17.22
N GLU A 67 2.02 16.87 -17.31
CA GLU A 67 2.30 15.66 -18.09
C GLU A 67 1.48 14.45 -17.58
N ALA A 68 1.26 14.39 -16.26
CA ALA A 68 0.38 13.41 -15.63
C ALA A 68 -1.12 13.74 -15.79
N ALA A 69 -1.45 14.83 -16.52
CA ALA A 69 -2.80 15.34 -16.79
C ALA A 69 -3.60 15.65 -15.50
N PHE A 70 -2.94 16.29 -14.51
CA PHE A 70 -3.63 16.88 -13.37
C PHE A 70 -4.16 18.28 -13.70
N GLU A 71 -5.39 18.56 -13.26
CA GLU A 71 -5.88 19.91 -13.11
C GLU A 71 -5.21 20.54 -11.89
N LEU A 72 -4.44 21.61 -12.09
CA LEU A 72 -3.72 22.30 -11.02
C LEU A 72 -4.59 23.44 -10.48
N ILE A 73 -5.04 23.29 -9.24
CA ILE A 73 -5.87 24.28 -8.55
C ILE A 73 -4.94 25.18 -7.75
N GLU A 74 -4.84 26.45 -8.18
CA GLU A 74 -4.03 27.46 -7.50
C GLU A 74 -4.71 27.91 -6.21
N ILE A 75 -4.02 27.78 -5.10
CA ILE A 75 -4.47 28.28 -3.78
C ILE A 75 -3.41 29.25 -3.26
N PRO A 76 -3.61 30.57 -3.45
CA PRO A 76 -2.64 31.56 -3.01
C PRO A 76 -2.45 31.53 -1.49
N HIS A 77 -1.20 31.58 -1.04
CA HIS A 77 -0.89 31.65 0.38
C HIS A 77 -1.17 33.06 0.94
N VAL A 78 -2.34 33.24 1.56
CA VAL A 78 -2.71 34.50 2.21
C VAL A 78 -2.29 34.44 3.68
N ARG A 79 -1.40 35.33 4.09
CA ARG A 79 -0.73 35.32 5.41
C ARG A 79 -1.65 35.31 6.66
N GLN A 80 -2.94 35.61 6.54
CA GLN A 80 -3.84 35.75 7.70
C GLN A 80 -5.03 34.77 7.77
N SER A 81 -5.40 34.06 6.68
CA SER A 81 -6.58 33.17 6.71
C SER A 81 -6.42 31.92 5.83
N GLY A 82 -5.26 31.71 5.22
CA GLY A 82 -5.11 30.77 4.11
C GLY A 82 -4.64 29.36 4.44
N LYS A 83 -4.40 29.01 5.71
CA LYS A 83 -3.75 27.74 6.04
C LYS A 83 -4.60 26.51 5.65
N ASN A 84 -5.92 26.62 5.64
CA ASN A 84 -6.83 25.52 5.32
C ASN A 84 -7.64 25.76 4.03
N SER A 85 -7.27 26.77 3.22
CA SER A 85 -8.05 27.08 2.01
C SER A 85 -7.95 26.00 0.95
N ALA A 86 -6.79 25.34 0.82
CA ALA A 86 -6.56 24.23 -0.09
C ALA A 86 -7.41 23.01 0.32
N ASP A 87 -7.38 22.68 1.61
CA ASP A 87 -8.11 21.55 2.19
C ASP A 87 -9.62 21.71 2.00
N ILE A 88 -10.15 22.90 2.35
CA ILE A 88 -11.58 23.23 2.18
C ILE A 88 -11.97 23.14 0.70
N ARG A 89 -11.16 23.68 -0.21
CA ARG A 89 -11.44 23.62 -1.65
C ARG A 89 -11.44 22.19 -2.15
N MET A 90 -10.48 21.36 -1.74
CA MET A 90 -10.41 19.96 -2.11
C MET A 90 -11.64 19.20 -1.58
N VAL A 91 -12.04 19.43 -0.33
CA VAL A 91 -13.25 18.82 0.26
C VAL A 91 -14.50 19.18 -0.53
N VAL A 92 -14.69 20.46 -0.88
CA VAL A 92 -15.86 20.92 -1.64
C VAL A 92 -15.88 20.27 -3.03
N ASP A 93 -14.76 20.27 -3.76
CA ASP A 93 -14.68 19.69 -5.10
C ASP A 93 -14.90 18.17 -5.07
N ALA A 94 -14.40 17.46 -4.04
CA ALA A 94 -14.61 16.03 -3.89
C ALA A 94 -16.07 15.68 -3.59
N LEU A 95 -16.75 16.46 -2.71
CA LEU A 95 -18.16 16.25 -2.41
C LEU A 95 -19.05 16.62 -3.60
N ASP A 96 -18.77 17.72 -4.31
CA ASP A 96 -19.47 18.07 -5.53
C ASP A 96 -19.40 16.93 -6.55
N LEU A 97 -18.20 16.39 -6.78
CA LEU A 97 -18.01 15.25 -7.68
C LEU A 97 -18.77 14.00 -7.21
N CYS A 98 -18.77 13.72 -5.91
CA CYS A 98 -19.47 12.59 -5.32
C CYS A 98 -20.98 12.62 -5.62
N TYR A 99 -21.58 13.79 -5.53
CA TYR A 99 -23.03 13.97 -5.74
C TYR A 99 -23.40 14.15 -7.22
N THR A 100 -22.51 14.70 -8.04
CA THR A 100 -22.82 15.03 -9.44
C THR A 100 -22.40 13.96 -10.44
N LYS A 101 -21.44 13.10 -10.11
CA LYS A 101 -20.86 12.10 -11.00
C LYS A 101 -21.04 10.67 -10.47
N SER A 102 -22.20 10.10 -10.72
CA SER A 102 -22.57 8.76 -10.23
C SER A 102 -21.65 7.64 -10.72
N HIS A 103 -21.03 7.82 -11.91
CA HIS A 103 -20.10 6.84 -12.50
C HIS A 103 -18.73 6.80 -11.80
N VAL A 104 -18.41 7.76 -10.92
CA VAL A 104 -17.21 7.69 -10.07
C VAL A 104 -17.56 6.93 -8.81
N ASP A 105 -16.94 5.78 -8.62
CA ASP A 105 -17.19 4.86 -7.51
C ASP A 105 -16.08 4.88 -6.46
N THR A 106 -14.87 5.30 -6.86
CA THR A 106 -13.68 5.28 -6.01
C THR A 106 -13.04 6.68 -5.94
N PHE A 107 -12.77 7.13 -4.72
CA PHE A 107 -12.09 8.39 -4.44
C PHE A 107 -10.71 8.13 -3.88
N VAL A 108 -9.70 8.76 -4.47
CA VAL A 108 -8.31 8.65 -4.00
C VAL A 108 -7.90 9.97 -3.38
N ILE A 109 -7.59 9.95 -2.09
CA ILE A 109 -7.13 11.10 -1.31
C ILE A 109 -5.63 10.97 -1.10
N VAL A 110 -4.87 11.84 -1.76
CA VAL A 110 -3.40 11.86 -1.66
C VAL A 110 -3.03 12.93 -0.65
N SER A 111 -2.99 12.54 0.63
CA SER A 111 -2.61 13.36 1.79
C SER A 111 -2.41 12.46 3.01
N GLY A 112 -1.66 12.93 4.00
CA GLY A 112 -1.52 12.31 5.32
C GLY A 112 -2.34 12.99 6.41
N ASP A 113 -3.05 14.10 6.09
CA ASP A 113 -3.68 14.95 7.10
C ASP A 113 -4.98 14.35 7.63
N SER A 114 -5.12 14.34 8.96
CA SER A 114 -6.32 13.90 9.67
C SER A 114 -7.56 14.75 9.35
N ASP A 115 -7.38 15.99 8.91
CA ASP A 115 -8.46 16.93 8.61
C ASP A 115 -9.34 16.44 7.43
N PHE A 116 -8.83 15.50 6.62
CA PHE A 116 -9.61 14.82 5.58
C PHE A 116 -10.44 13.63 6.09
N SER A 117 -10.30 13.21 7.34
CA SER A 117 -11.07 12.07 7.88
C SER A 117 -12.59 12.29 7.80
N PRO A 118 -13.15 13.49 8.03
CA PRO A 118 -14.58 13.74 7.83
C PRO A 118 -15.01 13.60 6.38
N LEU A 119 -14.17 14.01 5.40
CA LEU A 119 -14.43 13.81 3.98
C LEU A 119 -14.51 12.32 3.64
N VAL A 120 -13.53 11.53 4.11
CA VAL A 120 -13.51 10.08 3.91
C VAL A 120 -14.78 9.43 4.43
N SER A 121 -15.19 9.76 5.66
CA SER A 121 -16.44 9.27 6.25
C SER A 121 -17.65 9.62 5.39
N LYS A 122 -17.72 10.86 4.90
CA LYS A 122 -18.85 11.32 4.08
C LYS A 122 -18.91 10.64 2.71
N LEU A 123 -17.77 10.38 2.08
CA LEU A 123 -17.70 9.64 0.82
C LEU A 123 -18.18 8.19 1.02
N ARG A 124 -17.74 7.52 2.09
CA ARG A 124 -18.16 6.16 2.44
C ARG A 124 -19.65 6.06 2.78
N GLU A 125 -20.23 7.05 3.46
CA GLU A 125 -21.68 7.17 3.67
C GLU A 125 -22.46 7.19 2.34
N ASN A 126 -21.85 7.74 1.27
CA ASN A 126 -22.41 7.76 -0.07
C ASN A 126 -22.01 6.55 -0.92
N ASN A 127 -21.65 5.44 -0.28
CA ASN A 127 -21.27 4.18 -0.93
C ASN A 127 -20.10 4.32 -1.92
N LYS A 128 -19.16 5.24 -1.63
CA LYS A 128 -17.91 5.38 -2.40
C LYS A 128 -16.77 4.65 -1.68
N GLU A 129 -15.94 3.96 -2.44
CA GLU A 129 -14.68 3.39 -1.92
C GLU A 129 -13.65 4.53 -1.79
N VAL A 130 -12.89 4.54 -0.69
CA VAL A 130 -11.87 5.57 -0.49
C VAL A 130 -10.50 4.93 -0.30
N ILE A 131 -9.56 5.31 -1.18
CA ILE A 131 -8.16 4.93 -1.12
C ILE A 131 -7.34 6.13 -0.64
N GLY A 132 -6.68 6.00 0.50
CA GLY A 132 -5.70 6.98 0.95
C GLY A 132 -4.33 6.72 0.34
N VAL A 133 -3.57 7.78 0.08
CA VAL A 133 -2.17 7.70 -0.33
C VAL A 133 -1.37 8.73 0.46
N GLY A 134 -0.34 8.32 1.15
CA GLY A 134 0.47 9.24 1.95
C GLY A 134 1.85 8.69 2.29
N VAL A 135 2.68 9.51 2.93
CA VAL A 135 3.99 9.11 3.43
C VAL A 135 3.84 8.55 4.84
N LYS A 136 4.49 7.43 5.15
CA LYS A 136 4.28 6.70 6.40
C LYS A 136 4.49 7.55 7.66
N GLN A 137 5.52 8.39 7.67
CA GLN A 137 5.85 9.23 8.83
C GLN A 137 4.91 10.44 9.02
N SER A 138 4.27 10.91 7.95
CA SER A 138 3.39 12.09 7.97
C SER A 138 1.90 11.75 7.84
N SER A 139 1.55 10.46 7.75
CA SER A 139 0.15 10.04 7.67
C SER A 139 -0.42 9.78 9.06
N SER A 140 -1.56 10.40 9.34
CA SER A 140 -2.30 10.22 10.58
C SER A 140 -2.99 8.86 10.61
N ASP A 141 -2.89 8.14 11.74
CA ASP A 141 -3.61 6.89 11.97
C ASP A 141 -5.13 7.06 11.82
N LEU A 142 -5.66 8.24 12.17
CA LEU A 142 -7.08 8.54 12.03
C LEU A 142 -7.51 8.51 10.55
N LEU A 143 -6.74 9.12 9.66
CA LEU A 143 -7.02 9.09 8.22
C LEU A 143 -6.85 7.68 7.66
N VAL A 144 -5.74 7.01 7.99
CA VAL A 144 -5.42 5.65 7.53
C VAL A 144 -6.55 4.68 7.87
N ASN A 145 -7.01 4.68 9.13
CA ASN A 145 -8.02 3.75 9.60
C ASN A 145 -9.44 4.04 9.06
N ASN A 146 -9.70 5.26 8.60
CA ASN A 146 -10.98 5.62 7.99
C ASN A 146 -11.09 5.22 6.52
N CYS A 147 -9.96 5.06 5.80
CA CYS A 147 -9.95 4.62 4.41
C CYS A 147 -10.32 3.13 4.26
N ASP A 148 -10.79 2.73 3.09
CA ASP A 148 -10.98 1.32 2.75
C ASP A 148 -9.65 0.64 2.40
N GLU A 149 -8.71 1.41 1.85
CA GLU A 149 -7.33 1.02 1.60
C GLU A 149 -6.41 2.23 1.80
N PHE A 150 -5.20 2.00 2.30
CA PHE A 150 -4.18 3.04 2.38
C PHE A 150 -2.88 2.57 1.73
N ILE A 151 -2.33 3.38 0.82
CA ILE A 151 -1.10 3.10 0.09
C ILE A 151 0.00 4.01 0.62
N TYR A 152 1.03 3.44 1.21
CA TYR A 152 2.20 4.21 1.62
C TYR A 152 3.13 4.47 0.43
N TYR A 153 3.46 5.73 0.21
CA TYR A 153 4.41 6.14 -0.84
C TYR A 153 5.79 5.49 -0.67
N ASP A 154 6.19 5.28 0.57
CA ASP A 154 7.41 4.55 0.97
C ASP A 154 7.49 3.17 0.32
N ASP A 155 6.39 2.45 0.28
CA ASP A 155 6.32 1.13 -0.32
C ASP A 155 6.52 1.19 -1.84
N LEU A 156 5.94 2.20 -2.51
CA LEU A 156 6.08 2.40 -3.95
C LEU A 156 7.52 2.73 -4.36
N VAL A 157 8.25 3.47 -3.52
CA VAL A 157 9.67 3.78 -3.75
C VAL A 157 10.51 2.52 -3.59
N ARG A 158 10.30 1.76 -2.52
CA ARG A 158 11.06 0.54 -2.21
C ARG A 158 10.85 -0.56 -3.25
N GLU A 159 9.64 -0.78 -3.74
CA GLU A 159 9.32 -1.75 -4.78
C GLU A 159 10.11 -1.48 -6.07
N LYS A 160 10.21 -0.21 -6.50
CA LYS A 160 11.01 0.17 -7.70
C LYS A 160 12.51 -0.01 -7.50
N GLU A 161 13.04 0.25 -6.33
CA GLU A 161 14.46 0.03 -6.03
C GLU A 161 14.80 -1.46 -6.00
N GLY A 162 13.98 -2.28 -5.39
CA GLY A 162 14.11 -3.73 -5.40
C GLY A 162 14.10 -4.32 -6.81
N ALA A 163 13.18 -3.85 -7.66
CA ALA A 163 13.10 -4.27 -9.06
C ALA A 163 14.33 -3.82 -9.89
N LYS A 164 14.87 -2.63 -9.64
CA LYS A 164 16.11 -2.16 -10.29
C LYS A 164 17.33 -2.97 -9.85
N ARG A 165 17.44 -3.35 -8.57
CA ARG A 165 18.53 -4.22 -8.06
C ARG A 165 18.44 -5.64 -8.63
N ALA A 166 17.24 -6.20 -8.75
CA ALA A 166 17.03 -7.52 -9.36
C ALA A 166 17.42 -7.57 -10.85
N ARG A 167 17.12 -6.50 -11.62
CA ARG A 167 17.51 -6.37 -13.04
C ARG A 167 19.02 -6.15 -13.26
N ARG A 168 19.74 -5.63 -12.25
CA ARG A 168 21.18 -5.36 -12.33
C ARG A 168 22.09 -6.53 -11.94
N LYS A 169 21.54 -7.65 -11.44
CA LYS A 169 22.35 -8.87 -11.21
C LYS A 169 22.72 -9.48 -12.56
N PRO A 170 24.02 -9.46 -12.98
CA PRO A 170 24.43 -10.04 -14.25
C PRO A 170 24.28 -11.55 -14.16
N THR A 171 23.63 -12.14 -15.14
CA THR A 171 23.68 -13.58 -15.45
C THR A 171 25.15 -13.94 -15.66
N LYS A 172 25.78 -14.57 -14.68
CA LYS A 172 27.10 -15.18 -14.85
C LYS A 172 26.94 -16.34 -15.82
N SER A 173 27.24 -16.10 -17.10
CA SER A 173 27.53 -17.16 -18.06
C SER A 173 28.76 -17.91 -17.58
N ARG A 174 28.61 -19.23 -17.42
CA ARG A 174 29.72 -20.17 -17.29
C ARG A 174 30.60 -20.04 -18.53
N GLN A 175 31.81 -19.55 -18.35
CA GLN A 175 32.92 -20.00 -19.21
C GLN A 175 34.23 -20.07 -18.40
N SER A 176 34.88 -21.14 -18.68
CA SER A 176 35.97 -21.85 -18.05
C SER A 176 37.34 -21.15 -18.10
N VAL A 177 38.11 -21.44 -17.05
CA VAL A 177 39.54 -21.88 -16.98
C VAL A 177 40.66 -20.88 -17.23
N ALA A 178 41.50 -20.81 -16.22
CA ALA A 178 42.96 -20.77 -16.14
C ALA A 178 43.65 -19.45 -15.78
N SER A 179 44.26 -19.57 -14.61
CA SER A 179 45.64 -19.27 -14.21
C SER A 179 46.05 -17.86 -13.75
N LYS A 180 46.53 -17.93 -12.51
CA LYS A 180 47.73 -17.34 -11.86
C LYS A 180 47.75 -15.88 -11.36
N ALA A 181 47.80 -15.87 -10.03
CA ALA A 181 48.86 -15.33 -9.14
C ALA A 181 48.79 -13.87 -8.72
N ALA A 182 48.66 -13.74 -7.38
CA ALA A 182 49.32 -12.81 -6.46
C ALA A 182 48.94 -11.32 -6.44
N ALA A 183 48.27 -10.95 -5.35
CA ALA A 183 48.74 -9.97 -4.34
C ALA A 183 47.59 -9.58 -3.38
N GLY A 184 47.84 -9.75 -2.12
CA GLY A 184 47.45 -9.09 -0.87
C GLY A 184 46.01 -8.63 -0.58
N PRO A 185 45.48 -8.93 0.62
CA PRO A 185 44.12 -8.62 1.02
C PRO A 185 44.04 -7.24 1.66
N GLY A 186 43.15 -6.39 1.10
CA GLY A 186 42.57 -5.29 1.84
C GLY A 186 41.22 -5.76 2.45
N PRO A 187 40.84 -5.33 3.65
CA PRO A 187 39.63 -5.82 4.28
C PRO A 187 38.39 -5.35 3.53
N ALA A 188 37.58 -6.33 3.16
CA ALA A 188 36.24 -6.10 2.63
C ALA A 188 35.37 -5.51 3.78
N PRO A 189 34.49 -4.56 3.50
CA PRO A 189 33.47 -4.21 4.46
C PRO A 189 32.50 -5.38 4.60
N GLU A 190 32.35 -5.86 5.82
CA GLU A 190 31.35 -6.85 6.20
C GLU A 190 29.95 -6.29 5.88
N PRO A 191 29.02 -7.11 5.39
CA PRO A 191 27.64 -6.69 5.28
C PRO A 191 27.07 -6.57 6.70
N GLU A 192 26.71 -5.33 7.09
CA GLU A 192 25.94 -5.08 8.31
C GLU A 192 24.69 -5.95 8.26
N SER A 193 24.52 -6.77 9.28
CA SER A 193 23.44 -7.71 9.49
C SER A 193 22.16 -6.98 9.88
N ASP A 194 21.26 -6.74 8.93
CA ASP A 194 19.86 -6.28 9.13
C ASP A 194 18.93 -7.42 9.63
N GLU A 195 19.47 -8.45 10.30
CA GLU A 195 18.72 -9.65 10.67
C GLU A 195 17.66 -9.47 11.77
N PRO A 196 17.86 -8.69 12.87
CA PRO A 196 16.85 -8.62 13.93
C PRO A 196 15.60 -7.81 13.55
N GLU A 197 15.71 -6.77 12.72
CA GLU A 197 14.53 -5.99 12.29
C GLU A 197 13.66 -6.72 11.28
N SER A 198 14.20 -7.64 10.49
CA SER A 198 13.44 -8.39 9.49
C SER A 198 12.61 -9.51 10.11
N GLU A 199 13.12 -10.18 11.16
CA GLU A 199 12.39 -11.24 11.88
C GLU A 199 11.22 -10.66 12.67
N ASP A 200 11.39 -9.50 13.32
CA ASP A 200 10.33 -8.80 14.04
C ASP A 200 9.17 -8.40 13.12
N LYS A 201 9.46 -7.88 11.92
CA LYS A 201 8.45 -7.54 10.91
C LYS A 201 7.71 -8.77 10.41
N THR A 202 8.44 -9.84 10.14
CA THR A 202 7.85 -11.11 9.69
C THR A 202 6.91 -11.68 10.75
N GLN A 203 7.31 -11.68 12.02
CA GLN A 203 6.47 -12.12 13.12
C GLN A 203 5.20 -11.27 13.24
N GLN A 204 5.32 -9.96 13.18
CA GLN A 204 4.17 -9.05 13.21
C GLN A 204 3.14 -9.36 12.11
N ALA A 205 3.61 -9.66 10.88
CA ALA A 205 2.70 -10.01 9.79
C ALA A 205 1.97 -11.34 10.04
N VAL A 206 2.68 -12.32 10.55
CA VAL A 206 2.12 -13.63 10.89
C VAL A 206 1.08 -13.48 12.00
N ASP A 207 1.38 -12.73 13.06
CA ASP A 207 0.44 -12.49 14.18
C ASP A 207 -0.83 -11.80 13.71
N LEU A 208 -0.72 -10.85 12.77
CA LEU A 208 -1.88 -10.17 12.18
C LEU A 208 -2.77 -11.12 11.38
N VAL A 209 -2.18 -12.05 10.65
CA VAL A 209 -2.92 -13.06 9.86
C VAL A 209 -3.61 -14.05 10.79
N VAL A 210 -2.89 -14.58 11.78
CA VAL A 210 -3.41 -15.54 12.75
C VAL A 210 -4.55 -14.93 13.55
N GLY A 211 -4.37 -13.74 14.13
CA GLY A 211 -5.42 -13.05 14.89
C GLY A 211 -6.63 -12.63 14.03
N THR A 212 -6.43 -12.45 12.69
CA THR A 212 -7.55 -12.21 11.78
C THR A 212 -8.29 -13.52 11.45
N PHE A 213 -7.58 -14.62 11.30
CA PHE A 213 -8.16 -15.94 11.10
C PHE A 213 -8.99 -16.36 12.32
N GLU A 214 -8.44 -16.22 13.52
CA GLU A 214 -9.15 -16.54 14.78
C GLU A 214 -10.43 -15.72 14.95
N ALA A 215 -10.38 -14.42 14.63
CA ALA A 215 -11.56 -13.56 14.67
C ALA A 215 -12.65 -14.00 13.66
N LEU A 216 -12.24 -14.41 12.44
CA LEU A 216 -13.18 -14.93 11.44
C LEU A 216 -13.76 -16.28 11.85
N LEU A 217 -12.96 -17.14 12.49
CA LEU A 217 -13.40 -18.43 12.99
C LEU A 217 -14.44 -18.27 14.12
N ALA A 218 -14.17 -17.34 15.04
CA ALA A 218 -15.09 -17.03 16.14
C ALA A 218 -16.44 -16.47 15.65
N GLU A 219 -16.43 -15.69 14.56
CA GLU A 219 -17.65 -15.09 14.01
C GLU A 219 -18.48 -16.09 13.19
N ARG A 220 -17.84 -17.00 12.45
CA ARG A 220 -18.51 -17.91 11.50
C ARG A 220 -18.79 -19.29 12.06
N GLY A 221 -18.07 -19.72 13.09
CA GLY A 221 -18.12 -21.05 13.66
C GLY A 221 -17.16 -22.05 12.99
N GLU A 222 -16.84 -23.15 13.69
CA GLU A 222 -15.85 -24.14 13.29
C GLU A 222 -16.21 -24.96 12.04
N GLY A 223 -17.44 -24.86 11.55
CA GLY A 223 -17.92 -25.60 10.37
C GLY A 223 -17.67 -24.92 9.02
N ASP A 224 -17.40 -23.64 9.01
CA ASP A 224 -17.27 -22.85 7.78
C ASP A 224 -15.83 -22.87 7.23
N LYS A 225 -15.74 -23.03 5.90
CA LYS A 225 -14.43 -22.93 5.22
C LYS A 225 -13.95 -21.48 5.17
N ILE A 226 -12.81 -21.22 5.78
CA ILE A 226 -12.15 -19.90 5.73
C ILE A 226 -11.10 -19.93 4.62
N TRP A 227 -11.30 -19.09 3.62
CA TRP A 227 -10.36 -18.94 2.50
C TRP A 227 -9.27 -17.91 2.81
N GLY A 228 -8.08 -18.12 2.31
CA GLY A 228 -6.99 -17.13 2.41
C GLY A 228 -7.37 -15.75 1.87
N SER A 229 -8.20 -15.69 0.82
CA SER A 229 -8.75 -14.44 0.29
C SER A 229 -9.67 -13.71 1.28
N MET A 230 -10.43 -14.46 2.08
CA MET A 230 -11.31 -13.88 3.12
C MET A 230 -10.47 -13.26 4.25
N ILE A 231 -9.41 -13.96 4.66
CA ILE A 231 -8.47 -13.43 5.67
C ILE A 231 -7.81 -12.15 5.15
N LYS A 232 -7.35 -12.14 3.88
CA LYS A 232 -6.77 -10.94 3.25
C LYS A 232 -7.73 -9.77 3.23
N GLN A 233 -8.99 -10.00 2.85
CA GLN A 233 -10.03 -8.96 2.82
C GLN A 233 -10.35 -8.44 4.22
N ALA A 234 -10.52 -9.33 5.19
CA ALA A 234 -10.79 -8.95 6.58
C ALA A 234 -9.61 -8.17 7.18
N LEU A 235 -8.37 -8.62 6.90
CA LEU A 235 -7.17 -7.94 7.36
C LEU A 235 -7.06 -6.52 6.77
N LYS A 236 -7.34 -6.34 5.48
CA LYS A 236 -7.37 -5.01 4.85
C LYS A 236 -8.44 -4.09 5.43
N ARG A 237 -9.63 -4.61 5.77
CA ARG A 237 -10.68 -3.83 6.45
C ARG A 237 -10.27 -3.39 7.85
N ARG A 238 -9.54 -4.24 8.59
CA ARG A 238 -9.07 -3.95 9.95
C ARG A 238 -7.82 -3.08 9.97
N LYS A 239 -6.96 -3.22 8.96
CA LYS A 239 -5.69 -2.50 8.78
C LYS A 239 -5.53 -2.10 7.31
N PRO A 240 -6.11 -0.98 6.89
CA PRO A 240 -6.09 -0.52 5.49
C PRO A 240 -4.68 -0.31 4.92
N GLY A 241 -3.71 0.04 5.77
CA GLY A 241 -2.30 0.19 5.40
C GLY A 241 -1.49 -1.11 5.35
N PHE A 242 -2.12 -2.29 5.51
CA PHE A 242 -1.39 -3.56 5.44
C PHE A 242 -0.90 -3.85 4.01
N ASN A 243 0.41 -4.09 3.89
CA ASN A 243 1.07 -4.46 2.63
C ASN A 243 2.08 -5.58 2.88
N GLU A 244 1.89 -6.72 2.25
CA GLU A 244 2.72 -7.91 2.41
C GLU A 244 4.20 -7.66 2.12
N THR A 245 4.48 -6.81 1.12
CA THR A 245 5.87 -6.51 0.71
C THR A 245 6.63 -5.68 1.75
N TYR A 246 5.93 -4.89 2.57
CA TYR A 246 6.53 -4.18 3.70
C TYR A 246 7.12 -5.15 4.72
N TYR A 247 6.45 -6.29 4.92
CA TYR A 247 6.85 -7.35 5.84
C TYR A 247 7.79 -8.39 5.21
N GLY A 248 8.26 -8.16 3.97
CA GLY A 248 9.21 -9.02 3.28
C GLY A 248 8.60 -10.15 2.44
N PHE A 249 7.28 -10.24 2.36
CA PHE A 249 6.61 -11.29 1.59
C PHE A 249 6.31 -10.87 0.14
N LYS A 250 6.52 -11.79 -0.81
CA LYS A 250 6.23 -11.56 -2.24
C LYS A 250 4.73 -11.54 -2.54
N SER A 251 3.93 -12.24 -1.73
CA SER A 251 2.49 -12.37 -1.90
C SER A 251 1.84 -12.72 -0.56
N PHE A 252 0.52 -12.54 -0.48
CA PHE A 252 -0.24 -12.99 0.70
C PHE A 252 -0.18 -14.51 0.90
N ASN A 253 -0.11 -15.27 -0.19
CA ASN A 253 0.04 -16.72 -0.11
C ASN A 253 1.37 -17.11 0.54
N SER A 254 2.49 -16.43 0.22
CA SER A 254 3.76 -16.70 0.89
C SER A 254 3.77 -16.36 2.37
N LEU A 255 2.95 -15.39 2.80
CA LEU A 255 2.73 -15.11 4.22
C LEU A 255 1.91 -16.21 4.91
N LEU A 256 0.89 -16.75 4.24
CA LEU A 256 0.14 -17.90 4.76
C LEU A 256 1.04 -19.15 4.88
N GLU A 257 1.87 -19.41 3.88
CA GLU A 257 2.84 -20.52 3.89
C GLU A 257 3.85 -20.38 5.05
N GLU A 258 4.30 -19.18 5.36
CA GLU A 258 5.15 -18.91 6.52
C GLU A 258 4.42 -19.18 7.84
N ALA A 259 3.15 -18.78 7.97
CA ALA A 259 2.34 -19.08 9.16
C ALA A 259 2.16 -20.60 9.35
N LYS A 260 2.02 -21.36 8.23
CA LYS A 260 2.02 -22.83 8.26
C LYS A 260 3.36 -23.41 8.69
N LEU A 261 4.48 -22.91 8.14
CA LEU A 261 5.82 -23.36 8.51
C LEU A 261 6.10 -23.16 10.01
N ARG A 262 5.52 -22.12 10.61
CA ARG A 262 5.60 -21.87 12.06
C ARG A 262 4.61 -22.71 12.88
N GLY A 263 3.81 -23.54 12.23
CA GLY A 263 2.83 -24.41 12.91
C GLY A 263 1.64 -23.66 13.51
N LEU A 264 1.36 -22.43 13.05
CA LEU A 264 0.29 -21.59 13.56
C LEU A 264 -1.03 -21.77 12.79
N LEU A 265 -0.95 -22.18 11.52
CA LEU A 265 -2.09 -22.43 10.64
C LEU A 265 -1.84 -23.70 9.81
N ASP A 266 -2.93 -24.38 9.46
CA ASP A 266 -2.95 -25.41 8.44
C ASP A 266 -3.53 -24.90 7.14
N LEU A 267 -2.90 -25.28 6.01
CA LEU A 267 -3.32 -24.85 4.67
C LEU A 267 -3.66 -26.08 3.82
N GLU A 268 -4.88 -26.13 3.33
CA GLU A 268 -5.35 -27.09 2.34
C GLU A 268 -5.51 -26.38 0.99
N ARG A 269 -4.85 -26.87 -0.05
CA ARG A 269 -4.96 -26.28 -1.39
C ARG A 269 -6.21 -26.81 -2.07
N ASP A 270 -7.03 -25.91 -2.58
CA ASP A 270 -8.18 -26.27 -3.39
C ASP A 270 -7.81 -26.38 -4.87
N ASP A 271 -7.91 -27.55 -5.45
CA ASP A 271 -7.52 -27.84 -6.83
C ASP A 271 -8.37 -27.11 -7.87
N LYS A 272 -9.58 -26.68 -7.51
CA LYS A 272 -10.50 -25.99 -8.44
C LYS A 272 -10.23 -24.50 -8.54
N SER A 273 -9.95 -23.85 -7.42
CA SER A 273 -9.74 -22.39 -7.36
C SER A 273 -8.27 -22.02 -7.28
N GLY A 274 -7.39 -22.98 -6.96
CA GLY A 274 -5.96 -22.74 -6.71
C GLY A 274 -5.69 -21.92 -5.43
N GLY A 275 -6.73 -21.62 -4.65
CA GLY A 275 -6.64 -20.89 -3.39
C GLY A 275 -6.34 -21.80 -2.19
N PHE A 276 -6.01 -21.18 -1.05
CA PHE A 276 -5.84 -21.90 0.21
C PHE A 276 -7.12 -21.82 1.05
N ILE A 277 -7.57 -22.99 1.54
CA ILE A 277 -8.48 -23.09 2.67
C ILE A 277 -7.59 -23.13 3.91
N VAL A 278 -7.89 -22.28 4.89
CA VAL A 278 -7.09 -22.12 6.10
C VAL A 278 -7.83 -22.74 7.26
N ARG A 279 -7.11 -23.51 8.06
CA ARG A 279 -7.60 -24.14 9.31
C ARG A 279 -6.66 -23.75 10.45
N GLY A 280 -7.16 -23.82 11.68
CA GLY A 280 -6.32 -23.74 12.88
C GLY A 280 -5.35 -24.92 12.92
N ALA A 281 -4.12 -24.71 13.40
CA ALA A 281 -3.21 -25.82 13.60
C ALA A 281 -3.85 -26.82 14.57
N SER A 282 -4.01 -28.05 14.13
CA SER A 282 -4.40 -29.15 14.99
C SER A 282 -3.23 -29.45 15.92
N HIS A 283 -3.32 -29.05 17.17
CA HIS A 283 -2.49 -29.62 18.22
C HIS A 283 -3.02 -31.03 18.48
N GLU A 284 -2.66 -32.00 17.65
CA GLU A 284 -2.70 -33.37 18.09
C GLU A 284 -1.56 -33.54 19.12
N PRO A 285 -1.86 -33.86 20.38
CA PRO A 285 -0.81 -34.33 21.28
C PRO A 285 -0.34 -35.68 20.73
N GLU A 286 0.94 -35.74 20.34
CA GLU A 286 1.66 -36.97 20.12
C GLU A 286 1.51 -37.81 21.40
N LEU A 287 0.56 -38.74 21.40
CA LEU A 287 0.50 -39.83 22.37
C LEU A 287 1.69 -40.75 22.04
N ALA A 288 2.78 -40.54 22.76
CA ALA A 288 3.84 -41.54 22.84
C ALA A 288 3.29 -42.77 23.56
N ASP A 289 3.19 -43.86 22.83
CA ASP A 289 3.17 -45.22 23.37
C ASP A 289 4.58 -45.69 23.71
#